data_6a68b5367727111f0681117741ad765e
#
_entry.id   6a68b5367727111f0681117741ad765e
#
_cell.length_a   1.000
_cell.length_b   1.000
_cell.length_c   1.000
_cell.angle_alpha   90.00
_cell.angle_beta   90.00
_cell.angle_gamma   90.00
#
_symmetry.space_group_name_H-M   'P 1'
#
loop_
_entity.id
_entity.type
_entity.pdbx_description
1 polymer ?
#
loop_
_entity_poly.entity_id
_entity_poly.type
_entity_poly.pdbx_seq_one_letter_code
_entity_poly.pdbx_strand_id
1 'polypeptide(L)'
;MSRETRHERSVSWSHLLSVLIVFMHAQLAEASAEEQNGMVAIPARRLVVGTSDTERQELAKRFDCHPTWLNDDLPRHEVAVPAFWIDQYPVTNSQYLAFVEATGHPRPECWVRWGGLFPTEYANHPVVGVSGEDAAAYAKWAGKRLPSADEWEAAVAGADGSVFAWGNAWPGPLKLQHQARVFWELPGTRPIGTGGCGQSVAGMEDFAGQVLEWVSNVVPHHRVQFQLMKGASWFHEDPLSFRTASGCYAYEGWRSAFTGFRCVLEGSPTSSPHVPKSRPRQSISAEAASSELKPERPPGPPMLSATGGSSRHLSIRFPKFGSESVNLTAPETILWNGSSVMTWRQTPDITWTERTAERAVYEMRFPELRLHAEFIAHGDFVEQRFAVANLTEKPGTFRTSSCFNLQGHPMFYDCEQRRTYALTADGKFVPMRRLSRGGNCVRWITGPSGEELGEDLQCVLLAVVSRDGRRMIATGQAGEGTGFSVATNTLFTCLHTDSTVQAAPGRQATTRQLFWFLEGDLNDLLRRFRQEFKPRAAKNIQHGYLFVFDSVPGDKQLD
;
A
#
# COMPACT_ATOMS: atom_id res chain seq x y z
N MET A 1 63.81 -51.66 -48.95
CA MET A 1 62.36 -51.73 -48.66
C MET A 1 62.20 -51.69 -47.16
N SER A 2 62.01 -50.48 -46.58
CA SER A 2 61.82 -50.23 -45.17
C SER A 2 60.31 -49.92 -44.92
N ARG A 3 59.66 -50.73 -44.09
CA ARG A 3 58.27 -50.52 -43.62
C ARG A 3 58.33 -49.58 -42.45
N GLU A 4 57.77 -48.40 -42.62
CA GLU A 4 57.39 -47.47 -41.51
C GLU A 4 56.11 -47.96 -40.81
N THR A 5 56.23 -48.30 -39.55
CA THR A 5 55.10 -48.62 -38.69
C THR A 5 54.54 -47.30 -38.09
N ARG A 6 53.33 -46.88 -38.53
CA ARG A 6 52.55 -45.81 -37.92
C ARG A 6 52.00 -46.30 -36.57
N HIS A 7 52.48 -45.71 -35.50
CA HIS A 7 51.84 -45.84 -34.19
C HIS A 7 50.63 -44.89 -34.10
N GLU A 8 49.46 -45.42 -34.30
CA GLU A 8 48.22 -44.72 -33.92
C GLU A 8 48.08 -44.70 -32.38
N ARG A 9 48.19 -43.51 -31.77
CA ARG A 9 47.87 -43.32 -30.36
C ARG A 9 46.33 -43.31 -30.21
N SER A 10 45.76 -44.43 -29.82
CA SER A 10 44.34 -44.48 -29.40
C SER A 10 44.17 -43.71 -28.14
N VAL A 11 43.58 -42.55 -28.23
CA VAL A 11 43.13 -41.79 -27.03
C VAL A 11 41.96 -42.58 -26.43
N SER A 12 42.13 -43.08 -25.21
CA SER A 12 41.11 -43.86 -24.51
C SER A 12 39.86 -42.99 -24.26
N TRP A 13 38.70 -43.48 -24.66
CA TRP A 13 37.40 -42.85 -24.42
C TRP A 13 37.16 -42.51 -22.95
N SER A 14 37.76 -43.25 -22.02
CA SER A 14 37.73 -42.99 -20.58
C SER A 14 38.43 -41.68 -20.20
N HIS A 15 39.52 -41.31 -20.87
CA HIS A 15 40.20 -40.03 -20.62
C HIS A 15 39.41 -38.85 -21.16
N LEU A 16 38.78 -38.99 -22.34
CA LEU A 16 37.89 -37.95 -22.89
C LEU A 16 36.67 -37.72 -22.00
N LEU A 17 36.06 -38.81 -21.50
CA LEU A 17 34.92 -38.72 -20.60
C LEU A 17 35.29 -38.07 -19.27
N SER A 18 36.44 -38.40 -18.69
CA SER A 18 36.94 -37.78 -17.45
C SER A 18 37.23 -36.29 -17.62
N VAL A 19 37.81 -35.89 -18.75
CA VAL A 19 38.05 -34.47 -19.07
C VAL A 19 36.73 -33.73 -19.26
N LEU A 20 35.75 -34.34 -19.93
CA LEU A 20 34.42 -33.74 -20.13
C LEU A 20 33.67 -33.55 -18.78
N ILE A 21 33.75 -34.53 -17.89
CA ILE A 21 33.18 -34.46 -16.55
C ILE A 21 33.84 -33.37 -15.71
N VAL A 22 35.16 -33.23 -15.76
CA VAL A 22 35.89 -32.16 -15.05
C VAL A 22 35.55 -30.79 -15.64
N PHE A 23 35.43 -30.65 -16.96
CA PHE A 23 34.97 -29.40 -17.60
C PHE A 23 33.53 -29.05 -17.24
N MET A 24 32.62 -30.02 -17.24
CA MET A 24 31.26 -29.82 -16.78
C MET A 24 31.19 -29.39 -15.32
N HIS A 25 31.98 -30.03 -14.43
CA HIS A 25 32.03 -29.63 -13.01
C HIS A 25 32.65 -28.25 -12.82
N ALA A 26 33.67 -27.88 -13.63
CA ALA A 26 34.25 -26.55 -13.60
C ALA A 26 33.25 -25.48 -14.09
N GLN A 27 32.53 -25.72 -15.16
CA GLN A 27 31.50 -24.82 -15.67
C GLN A 27 30.31 -24.70 -14.69
N LEU A 28 29.89 -25.80 -14.05
CA LEU A 28 28.87 -25.78 -13.02
C LEU A 28 29.35 -25.02 -11.75
N ALA A 29 30.63 -25.15 -11.39
CA ALA A 29 31.20 -24.40 -10.27
C ALA A 29 31.37 -22.91 -10.58
N GLU A 30 31.75 -22.54 -11.80
CA GLU A 30 31.80 -21.14 -12.25
C GLU A 30 30.38 -20.52 -12.33
N ALA A 31 29.40 -21.24 -12.88
CA ALA A 31 28.00 -20.80 -12.90
C ALA A 31 27.45 -20.62 -11.48
N SER A 32 27.73 -21.54 -10.55
CA SER A 32 27.31 -21.42 -9.16
C SER A 32 28.01 -20.28 -8.41
N ALA A 33 29.26 -19.95 -8.75
CA ALA A 33 29.99 -18.82 -8.18
C ALA A 33 29.46 -17.46 -8.71
N GLU A 34 29.05 -17.43 -9.97
CA GLU A 34 28.46 -16.25 -10.61
C GLU A 34 27.04 -16.00 -10.08
N GLU A 35 26.24 -17.05 -9.86
CA GLU A 35 24.93 -16.98 -9.22
C GLU A 35 24.95 -16.45 -7.78
N GLN A 36 26.05 -16.67 -7.05
CA GLN A 36 26.24 -16.21 -5.68
C GLN A 36 26.86 -14.80 -5.61
N ASN A 37 27.28 -14.23 -6.75
CA ASN A 37 27.82 -12.88 -6.79
C ASN A 37 26.71 -11.87 -6.46
N GLY A 38 26.93 -11.04 -5.43
CA GLY A 38 25.94 -10.07 -4.94
C GLY A 38 24.92 -10.65 -3.95
N MET A 39 25.14 -11.86 -3.45
CA MET A 39 24.32 -12.48 -2.41
C MET A 39 25.09 -12.56 -1.07
N VAL A 40 24.35 -12.64 0.02
CA VAL A 40 24.85 -12.76 1.39
C VAL A 40 24.51 -14.15 1.93
N ALA A 41 25.50 -14.80 2.53
CA ALA A 41 25.35 -16.10 3.17
C ALA A 41 24.68 -15.96 4.54
N ILE A 42 23.56 -16.61 4.74
CA ILE A 42 22.87 -16.69 6.04
C ILE A 42 23.07 -18.11 6.59
N PRO A 43 23.81 -18.26 7.71
CA PRO A 43 24.03 -19.57 8.31
C PRO A 43 22.73 -20.15 8.89
N ALA A 44 22.61 -21.46 8.96
CA ALA A 44 21.53 -22.13 9.65
C ALA A 44 21.49 -21.66 11.11
N ARG A 45 20.31 -21.27 11.59
CA ARG A 45 20.13 -20.80 12.95
C ARG A 45 18.71 -21.04 13.48
N ARG A 46 18.61 -21.15 14.81
CA ARG A 46 17.33 -21.07 15.50
C ARG A 46 17.16 -19.65 16.03
N LEU A 47 15.98 -19.10 15.85
CA LEU A 47 15.65 -17.76 16.31
C LEU A 47 14.17 -17.67 16.66
N VAL A 48 13.82 -16.63 17.39
CA VAL A 48 12.43 -16.28 17.68
C VAL A 48 12.07 -15.10 16.81
N VAL A 49 11.04 -15.24 15.99
CA VAL A 49 10.53 -14.22 15.05
C VAL A 49 9.10 -13.83 15.38
N GLY A 50 8.62 -12.77 14.75
CA GLY A 50 7.27 -12.28 14.94
C GLY A 50 7.07 -11.50 16.23
N THR A 51 5.81 -11.22 16.59
CA THR A 51 5.41 -10.36 17.72
C THR A 51 4.33 -11.05 18.56
N SER A 52 4.54 -11.16 19.86
CA SER A 52 3.55 -11.67 20.80
C SER A 52 2.47 -10.63 21.13
N ASP A 53 1.35 -11.07 21.69
CA ASP A 53 0.28 -10.16 22.11
C ASP A 53 0.73 -9.18 23.21
N THR A 54 1.58 -9.62 24.12
CA THR A 54 2.17 -8.73 25.15
C THR A 54 3.04 -7.66 24.51
N GLU A 55 3.93 -8.05 23.61
CA GLU A 55 4.78 -7.11 22.88
C GLU A 55 3.97 -6.15 22.02
N ARG A 56 2.86 -6.60 21.40
CA ARG A 56 1.94 -5.72 20.67
C ARG A 56 1.39 -4.61 21.55
N GLN A 57 1.00 -4.94 22.79
CA GLN A 57 0.48 -3.94 23.74
C GLN A 57 1.58 -2.93 24.13
N GLU A 58 2.79 -3.41 24.42
CA GLU A 58 3.92 -2.56 24.80
C GLU A 58 4.37 -1.65 23.63
N LEU A 59 4.50 -2.22 22.44
CA LEU A 59 4.85 -1.47 21.23
C LEU A 59 3.77 -0.45 20.86
N ALA A 60 2.49 -0.81 20.98
CA ALA A 60 1.39 0.09 20.72
C ALA A 60 1.42 1.30 21.66
N LYS A 61 1.69 1.08 22.93
CA LYS A 61 1.88 2.15 23.92
C LYS A 61 3.11 2.99 23.59
N ARG A 62 4.23 2.35 23.24
CA ARG A 62 5.48 3.03 22.89
C ARG A 62 5.35 3.91 21.66
N PHE A 63 4.62 3.47 20.64
CA PHE A 63 4.48 4.15 19.36
C PHE A 63 3.17 4.92 19.20
N ASP A 64 2.40 5.06 20.28
CA ASP A 64 1.13 5.81 20.32
C ASP A 64 0.15 5.35 19.21
N CYS A 65 -0.13 4.06 19.16
CA CYS A 65 -1.09 3.47 18.23
C CYS A 65 -1.97 2.42 18.92
N HIS A 66 -3.05 2.01 18.26
CA HIS A 66 -3.85 0.87 18.74
C HIS A 66 -3.09 -0.45 18.48
N PRO A 67 -3.15 -1.46 19.38
CA PRO A 67 -2.42 -2.73 19.21
C PRO A 67 -2.72 -3.47 17.89
N THR A 68 -3.92 -3.29 17.34
CA THR A 68 -4.31 -3.92 16.05
C THR A 68 -3.49 -3.43 14.85
N TRP A 69 -2.74 -2.33 14.98
CA TRP A 69 -1.79 -1.87 13.96
C TRP A 69 -0.61 -2.83 13.75
N LEU A 70 -0.41 -3.74 14.69
CA LEU A 70 0.63 -4.76 14.69
C LEU A 70 0.09 -6.16 14.30
N ASN A 71 -1.18 -6.25 13.87
CA ASN A 71 -1.79 -7.54 13.53
C ASN A 71 -1.24 -8.18 12.25
N ASP A 72 -0.61 -7.38 11.38
CA ASP A 72 0.05 -7.90 10.18
C ASP A 72 1.44 -8.49 10.49
N ASP A 73 1.96 -8.30 11.70
CA ASP A 73 3.14 -9.02 12.18
C ASP A 73 2.79 -10.51 12.33
N LEU A 74 3.70 -11.38 11.95
CA LEU A 74 3.54 -12.81 12.25
C LEU A 74 3.44 -13.03 13.77
N PRO A 75 2.66 -14.01 14.24
CA PRO A 75 2.67 -14.42 15.63
C PRO A 75 4.08 -14.81 16.05
N ARG A 76 4.47 -14.49 17.30
CA ARG A 76 5.76 -14.87 17.84
C ARG A 76 5.91 -16.39 17.88
N HIS A 77 6.97 -16.90 17.28
CA HIS A 77 7.27 -18.33 17.25
C HIS A 77 8.77 -18.59 17.12
N GLU A 78 9.18 -19.78 17.57
CA GLU A 78 10.53 -20.29 17.32
C GLU A 78 10.58 -20.95 15.95
N VAL A 79 11.62 -20.65 15.20
CA VAL A 79 11.86 -21.25 13.89
C VAL A 79 13.31 -21.68 13.73
N ALA A 80 13.53 -22.82 13.09
CA ALA A 80 14.83 -23.27 12.62
C ALA A 80 14.94 -22.94 11.14
N VAL A 81 15.68 -21.89 10.81
CA VAL A 81 15.92 -21.49 9.43
C VAL A 81 17.17 -22.21 8.93
N PRO A 82 17.08 -23.00 7.84
CA PRO A 82 18.26 -23.63 7.22
C PRO A 82 19.23 -22.56 6.71
N ALA A 83 20.43 -22.95 6.36
CA ALA A 83 21.37 -22.05 5.69
C ALA A 83 20.90 -21.75 4.27
N PHE A 84 21.03 -20.49 3.86
CA PHE A 84 20.63 -20.02 2.52
C PHE A 84 21.44 -18.80 2.09
N TRP A 85 21.32 -18.43 0.83
CA TRP A 85 21.83 -17.18 0.31
C TRP A 85 20.68 -16.20 0.07
N ILE A 86 20.88 -14.91 0.37
CA ILE A 86 19.92 -13.85 0.08
C ILE A 86 20.59 -12.74 -0.72
N ASP A 87 19.88 -12.13 -1.65
CA ASP A 87 20.39 -10.96 -2.39
C ASP A 87 20.79 -9.87 -1.40
N GLN A 88 22.01 -9.32 -1.55
CA GLN A 88 22.48 -8.22 -0.70
C GLN A 88 21.59 -7.01 -0.81
N TYR A 89 21.09 -6.72 -2.00
CA TYR A 89 20.24 -5.59 -2.35
C TYR A 89 18.90 -6.05 -2.94
N PRO A 90 17.87 -5.19 -2.94
CA PRO A 90 16.67 -5.42 -3.74
C PRO A 90 17.01 -5.53 -5.23
N VAL A 91 16.19 -6.27 -5.98
CA VAL A 91 16.32 -6.41 -7.44
C VAL A 91 16.18 -5.04 -8.11
N THR A 92 17.11 -4.71 -9.01
CA THR A 92 17.15 -3.42 -9.70
C THR A 92 16.31 -3.38 -10.97
N ASN A 93 16.02 -2.18 -11.46
CA ASN A 93 15.36 -1.99 -12.75
C ASN A 93 16.12 -2.65 -13.90
N SER A 94 17.47 -2.55 -13.94
CA SER A 94 18.30 -3.21 -14.97
C SER A 94 18.18 -4.71 -14.93
N GLN A 95 18.23 -5.32 -13.74
CA GLN A 95 18.08 -6.77 -13.59
C GLN A 95 16.69 -7.23 -14.01
N TYR A 96 15.65 -6.49 -13.63
CA TYR A 96 14.28 -6.80 -14.01
C TYR A 96 14.04 -6.61 -15.52
N LEU A 97 14.72 -5.65 -16.16
CA LEU A 97 14.67 -5.47 -17.63
C LEU A 97 15.17 -6.71 -18.37
N ALA A 98 16.29 -7.29 -17.93
CA ALA A 98 16.81 -8.51 -18.52
C ALA A 98 15.80 -9.66 -18.48
N PHE A 99 15.04 -9.79 -17.40
CA PHE A 99 13.93 -10.75 -17.28
C PHE A 99 12.81 -10.45 -18.28
N VAL A 100 12.37 -9.19 -18.36
CA VAL A 100 11.31 -8.77 -19.30
C VAL A 100 11.73 -9.06 -20.75
N GLU A 101 12.97 -8.74 -21.13
CA GLU A 101 13.49 -8.98 -22.48
C GLU A 101 13.63 -10.46 -22.79
N ALA A 102 14.06 -11.28 -21.82
CA ALA A 102 14.24 -12.71 -22.02
C ALA A 102 12.91 -13.49 -22.11
N THR A 103 11.87 -13.02 -21.44
CA THR A 103 10.62 -13.80 -21.25
C THR A 103 9.39 -13.19 -21.92
N GLY A 104 9.43 -11.91 -22.29
CA GLY A 104 8.26 -11.17 -22.73
C GLY A 104 7.28 -10.84 -21.57
N HIS A 105 7.70 -10.96 -20.31
CA HIS A 105 6.86 -10.63 -19.16
C HIS A 105 6.39 -9.16 -19.22
N PRO A 106 5.18 -8.82 -18.75
CA PRO A 106 4.71 -7.46 -18.76
C PRO A 106 5.64 -6.50 -18.02
N ARG A 107 5.85 -5.32 -18.59
CA ARG A 107 6.64 -4.26 -17.94
C ARG A 107 5.94 -3.72 -16.71
N PRO A 108 6.67 -3.32 -15.65
CA PRO A 108 6.10 -2.63 -14.51
C PRO A 108 5.25 -1.43 -14.94
N GLU A 109 4.13 -1.19 -14.26
CA GLU A 109 3.19 -0.11 -14.61
C GLU A 109 3.87 1.28 -14.60
N CYS A 110 4.80 1.51 -13.67
CA CYS A 110 5.57 2.75 -13.60
C CYS A 110 6.42 2.97 -14.87
N TRP A 111 7.01 1.93 -15.46
CA TRP A 111 7.76 2.06 -16.72
C TRP A 111 6.85 2.45 -17.89
N VAL A 112 5.64 1.89 -17.94
CA VAL A 112 4.65 2.24 -18.97
C VAL A 112 4.29 3.73 -18.86
N ARG A 113 4.12 4.24 -17.65
CA ARG A 113 3.85 5.67 -17.38
C ARG A 113 5.03 6.57 -17.75
N TRP A 114 6.26 6.07 -17.69
CA TRP A 114 7.48 6.79 -18.10
C TRP A 114 7.79 6.71 -19.59
N GLY A 115 6.88 6.24 -20.40
CA GLY A 115 7.04 6.11 -21.85
C GLY A 115 7.52 4.73 -22.31
N GLY A 116 7.42 3.71 -21.43
CA GLY A 116 7.67 2.32 -21.76
C GLY A 116 8.94 1.72 -21.15
N LEU A 117 9.82 2.55 -20.59
CA LEU A 117 11.04 2.14 -19.88
C LEU A 117 11.34 3.11 -18.74
N PHE A 118 12.18 2.69 -17.78
CA PHE A 118 12.68 3.57 -16.72
C PHE A 118 13.72 4.57 -17.27
N PRO A 119 13.83 5.79 -16.69
CA PRO A 119 14.94 6.71 -16.99
C PRO A 119 16.29 6.09 -16.66
N THR A 120 17.32 6.38 -17.43
CA THR A 120 18.65 5.73 -17.32
C THR A 120 19.26 5.86 -15.92
N GLU A 121 19.05 6.97 -15.24
CA GLU A 121 19.48 7.21 -13.87
C GLU A 121 18.84 6.27 -12.84
N TYR A 122 17.70 5.65 -13.18
CA TYR A 122 17.01 4.66 -12.35
C TYR A 122 17.46 3.21 -12.60
N ALA A 123 18.42 2.99 -13.49
CA ALA A 123 18.89 1.64 -13.83
C ALA A 123 19.28 0.80 -12.60
N ASN A 124 19.99 1.42 -11.65
CA ASN A 124 20.46 0.79 -10.41
C ASN A 124 19.55 1.05 -9.19
N HIS A 125 18.36 1.59 -9.40
CA HIS A 125 17.35 1.70 -8.35
C HIS A 125 16.56 0.40 -8.21
N PRO A 126 16.02 0.07 -7.03
CA PRO A 126 15.08 -1.04 -6.90
C PRO A 126 13.96 -0.95 -7.92
N VAL A 127 13.61 -2.08 -8.53
CA VAL A 127 12.40 -2.15 -9.35
C VAL A 127 11.18 -1.98 -8.45
N VAL A 128 10.22 -1.18 -8.92
CA VAL A 128 8.95 -0.93 -8.23
C VAL A 128 7.77 -1.06 -9.20
N GLY A 129 6.55 -1.09 -8.68
CA GLY A 129 5.37 -1.27 -9.52
C GLY A 129 5.18 -2.70 -9.99
N VAL A 130 5.72 -3.67 -9.24
CA VAL A 130 5.63 -5.11 -9.45
C VAL A 130 4.74 -5.75 -8.39
N SER A 131 3.93 -6.74 -8.77
CA SER A 131 3.14 -7.55 -7.85
C SER A 131 3.97 -8.68 -7.24
N GLY A 132 3.40 -9.36 -6.23
CA GLY A 132 4.01 -10.57 -5.69
C GLY A 132 4.17 -11.69 -6.71
N GLU A 133 3.24 -11.81 -7.66
CA GLU A 133 3.33 -12.76 -8.77
C GLU A 133 4.44 -12.39 -9.76
N ASP A 134 4.57 -11.10 -10.09
CA ASP A 134 5.66 -10.61 -10.94
C ASP A 134 7.04 -10.88 -10.30
N ALA A 135 7.14 -10.63 -8.99
CA ALA A 135 8.35 -10.90 -8.21
C ALA A 135 8.70 -12.40 -8.17
N ALA A 136 7.70 -13.26 -7.97
CA ALA A 136 7.88 -14.72 -7.98
C ALA A 136 8.27 -15.24 -9.37
N ALA A 137 7.70 -14.67 -10.44
CA ALA A 137 8.05 -15.01 -11.82
C ALA A 137 9.51 -14.65 -12.14
N TYR A 138 9.96 -13.45 -11.75
CA TYR A 138 11.37 -13.06 -11.86
C TYR A 138 12.27 -14.02 -11.09
N ALA A 139 11.96 -14.27 -9.82
CA ALA A 139 12.78 -15.12 -8.97
C ALA A 139 12.95 -16.53 -9.60
N LYS A 140 11.86 -17.12 -10.09
CA LYS A 140 11.91 -18.41 -10.80
C LYS A 140 12.76 -18.37 -12.06
N TRP A 141 12.65 -17.31 -12.88
CA TRP A 141 13.48 -17.13 -14.06
C TRP A 141 14.97 -17.03 -13.71
N ALA A 142 15.29 -16.34 -12.61
CA ALA A 142 16.66 -16.19 -12.12
C ALA A 142 17.20 -17.45 -11.38
N GLY A 143 16.49 -18.58 -11.39
CA GLY A 143 16.90 -19.78 -10.66
C GLY A 143 16.78 -19.64 -9.13
N LYS A 144 16.05 -18.65 -8.65
CA LYS A 144 15.88 -18.26 -7.24
C LYS A 144 14.40 -18.40 -6.81
N ARG A 145 14.12 -17.99 -5.58
CA ARG A 145 12.75 -17.83 -5.06
C ARG A 145 12.63 -16.58 -4.17
N LEU A 146 11.43 -16.19 -3.85
CA LEU A 146 11.20 -15.19 -2.80
C LEU A 146 11.58 -15.77 -1.44
N PRO A 147 12.12 -14.95 -0.50
CA PRO A 147 12.31 -15.37 0.89
C PRO A 147 10.98 -15.65 1.57
N SER A 148 10.94 -16.55 2.53
CA SER A 148 9.87 -16.53 3.52
C SER A 148 10.06 -15.34 4.47
N ALA A 149 9.00 -14.97 5.20
CA ALA A 149 9.11 -13.92 6.22
C ALA A 149 10.13 -14.27 7.29
N ASP A 150 10.19 -15.55 7.68
CA ASP A 150 11.16 -16.04 8.67
C ASP A 150 12.60 -15.95 8.15
N GLU A 151 12.84 -16.27 6.89
CA GLU A 151 14.15 -16.11 6.25
C GLU A 151 14.53 -14.63 6.15
N TRP A 152 13.59 -13.78 5.78
CA TRP A 152 13.81 -12.34 5.72
C TRP A 152 14.15 -11.78 7.10
N GLU A 153 13.38 -12.12 8.14
CA GLU A 153 13.68 -11.72 9.52
C GLU A 153 15.02 -12.30 9.98
N ALA A 154 15.33 -13.55 9.63
CA ALA A 154 16.61 -14.17 9.92
C ALA A 154 17.79 -13.42 9.28
N ALA A 155 17.63 -12.88 8.09
CA ALA A 155 18.68 -12.13 7.42
C ALA A 155 18.88 -10.71 7.99
N VAL A 156 17.84 -10.11 8.56
CA VAL A 156 17.85 -8.75 9.09
C VAL A 156 18.10 -8.67 10.57
N ALA A 157 17.48 -9.57 11.38
CA ALA A 157 17.54 -9.51 12.82
C ALA A 157 18.96 -9.75 13.36
N GLY A 158 19.36 -8.93 14.33
CA GLY A 158 20.51 -9.20 15.17
C GLY A 158 20.33 -10.47 16.01
N ALA A 159 21.39 -10.87 16.70
CA ALA A 159 21.37 -12.07 17.55
C ALA A 159 20.54 -11.90 18.83
N ASP A 160 20.15 -10.69 19.17
CA ASP A 160 19.59 -10.28 20.47
C ASP A 160 18.07 -10.06 20.47
N GLY A 161 17.39 -10.30 19.34
CA GLY A 161 15.93 -10.08 19.22
C GLY A 161 15.51 -8.61 19.32
N SER A 162 16.36 -7.70 18.88
CA SER A 162 16.11 -6.26 18.88
C SER A 162 14.88 -5.88 18.05
N VAL A 163 14.20 -4.79 18.45
CA VAL A 163 13.03 -4.26 17.74
C VAL A 163 13.39 -3.84 16.31
N PHE A 164 14.57 -3.25 16.12
CA PHE A 164 15.11 -2.87 14.81
C PHE A 164 16.40 -3.63 14.52
N ALA A 165 16.76 -3.74 13.27
CA ALA A 165 18.02 -4.39 12.86
C ALA A 165 19.28 -3.75 13.47
N TRP A 166 19.20 -2.50 13.88
CA TRP A 166 20.28 -1.73 14.53
C TRP A 166 20.15 -1.61 16.06
N GLY A 167 19.25 -2.38 16.70
CA GLY A 167 19.01 -2.36 18.14
C GLY A 167 17.63 -1.84 18.53
N ASN A 168 17.49 -1.40 19.79
CA ASN A 168 16.19 -1.01 20.32
C ASN A 168 15.89 0.49 20.26
N ALA A 169 16.89 1.33 19.99
CA ALA A 169 16.71 2.77 19.91
C ALA A 169 16.23 3.21 18.50
N TRP A 170 15.24 4.09 18.47
CA TRP A 170 14.85 4.77 17.22
C TRP A 170 15.72 6.02 17.03
N PRO A 171 16.56 6.10 16.00
CA PRO A 171 17.48 7.24 15.81
C PRO A 171 16.77 8.50 15.26
N GLY A 172 15.47 8.47 15.12
CA GLY A 172 14.68 9.46 14.38
C GLY A 172 14.39 9.00 12.96
N PRO A 173 13.56 9.72 12.19
CA PRO A 173 13.32 9.40 10.80
C PRO A 173 14.68 9.26 10.12
N LEU A 174 14.93 8.10 9.54
CA LEU A 174 16.05 7.95 8.64
C LEU A 174 15.88 9.10 7.66
N LYS A 175 16.80 10.05 7.65
CA LYS A 175 16.76 11.22 6.76
C LYS A 175 17.05 10.75 5.34
N LEU A 176 16.15 9.94 4.84
CA LEU A 176 15.98 9.73 3.43
C LEU A 176 15.53 11.09 2.93
N GLN A 177 16.44 11.82 2.27
CA GLN A 177 16.09 13.08 1.64
C GLN A 177 15.01 12.74 0.61
N HIS A 178 13.77 12.89 1.05
CA HIS A 178 12.61 12.80 0.19
C HIS A 178 12.68 13.98 -0.77
N GLN A 179 13.35 13.78 -1.87
CA GLN A 179 13.02 14.53 -3.06
C GLN A 179 11.70 13.91 -3.57
N ALA A 180 10.63 14.20 -2.84
CA ALA A 180 9.28 13.85 -3.24
C ALA A 180 8.92 14.65 -4.49
N ARG A 181 9.42 14.19 -5.62
CA ARG A 181 8.84 14.54 -6.91
C ARG A 181 7.81 13.49 -7.21
N VAL A 182 6.57 13.94 -7.21
CA VAL A 182 5.36 13.30 -7.75
C VAL A 182 5.35 11.76 -7.69
N PHE A 183 4.56 11.23 -6.79
CA PHE A 183 4.43 9.82 -6.39
C PHE A 183 4.43 8.77 -7.52
N TRP A 184 3.97 9.14 -8.72
CA TRP A 184 3.91 8.29 -9.90
C TRP A 184 4.91 8.68 -10.99
N GLU A 185 5.49 9.88 -10.91
CA GLU A 185 6.44 10.31 -11.92
C GLU A 185 7.83 9.73 -11.67
N LEU A 186 8.28 9.72 -10.41
CA LEU A 186 9.57 9.11 -10.03
C LEU A 186 9.53 8.64 -8.57
N PRO A 187 9.78 7.35 -8.27
CA PRO A 187 9.85 6.87 -6.90
C PRO A 187 11.00 7.52 -6.14
N GLY A 188 10.81 7.72 -4.84
CA GLY A 188 11.84 8.27 -3.94
C GLY A 188 12.93 7.27 -3.56
N THR A 189 13.12 6.19 -4.33
CA THR A 189 14.21 5.23 -4.17
C THR A 189 15.56 5.86 -4.51
N ARG A 190 16.64 5.20 -4.09
CA ARG A 190 18.03 5.55 -4.42
C ARG A 190 18.69 4.40 -5.16
N PRO A 191 19.82 4.64 -5.85
CA PRO A 191 20.65 3.55 -6.33
C PRO A 191 21.00 2.62 -5.16
N ILE A 192 20.94 1.31 -5.38
CA ILE A 192 21.31 0.31 -4.37
C ILE A 192 22.73 0.54 -3.85
N GLY A 193 22.97 0.20 -2.58
CA GLY A 193 24.30 0.28 -1.97
C GLY A 193 24.81 1.70 -1.72
N THR A 194 23.98 2.74 -1.86
CA THR A 194 24.39 4.12 -1.56
C THR A 194 24.34 4.46 -0.07
N GLY A 195 23.88 3.51 0.76
CA GLY A 195 23.82 3.60 2.22
C GLY A 195 22.62 4.38 2.76
N GLY A 196 22.39 4.25 4.06
CA GLY A 196 21.32 4.97 4.77
C GLY A 196 19.97 4.27 4.85
N CYS A 197 19.81 3.13 4.16
CA CYS A 197 18.57 2.35 4.13
C CYS A 197 18.67 1.02 4.88
N GLY A 198 19.48 0.97 5.93
CA GLY A 198 19.70 -0.20 6.78
C GLY A 198 20.79 -1.14 6.24
N GLN A 199 21.59 -1.67 7.16
CA GLN A 199 22.54 -2.74 6.94
C GLN A 199 22.41 -3.73 8.09
N SER A 200 22.18 -5.00 7.78
CA SER A 200 22.12 -6.07 8.79
C SER A 200 23.52 -6.55 9.18
N VAL A 201 23.60 -7.25 10.32
CA VAL A 201 24.85 -7.87 10.78
C VAL A 201 25.36 -8.89 9.76
N ALA A 202 24.47 -9.56 9.05
CA ALA A 202 24.82 -10.52 8.00
C ALA A 202 25.32 -9.88 6.70
N GLY A 203 25.15 -8.56 6.51
CA GLY A 203 25.56 -7.84 5.31
C GLY A 203 24.45 -7.58 4.30
N MET A 204 23.20 -7.93 4.61
CA MET A 204 22.04 -7.52 3.81
C MET A 204 21.85 -6.02 3.95
N GLU A 205 21.64 -5.31 2.84
CA GLU A 205 21.54 -3.86 2.78
C GLU A 205 20.23 -3.39 2.14
N ASP A 206 19.90 -2.11 2.34
CA ASP A 206 18.76 -1.41 1.73
C ASP A 206 17.36 -2.02 2.06
N PHE A 207 17.25 -2.72 3.18
CA PHE A 207 16.00 -3.36 3.62
C PHE A 207 15.07 -2.43 4.43
N ALA A 208 15.53 -1.23 4.78
CA ALA A 208 14.79 -0.27 5.59
C ALA A 208 14.82 1.12 4.97
N GLY A 209 13.73 1.51 4.30
CA GLY A 209 13.58 2.84 3.71
C GLY A 209 13.83 2.92 2.20
N GLN A 210 14.00 1.81 1.50
CA GLN A 210 14.01 1.75 0.04
C GLN A 210 12.64 1.32 -0.49
N VAL A 211 12.33 0.05 -0.38
CA VAL A 211 11.06 -0.54 -0.82
C VAL A 211 10.53 -1.51 0.23
N LEU A 212 9.22 -1.68 0.29
CA LEU A 212 8.62 -2.86 0.88
C LEU A 212 8.95 -4.05 -0.02
N GLU A 213 9.29 -5.18 0.58
CA GLU A 213 9.77 -6.36 -0.14
C GLU A 213 8.78 -7.50 -0.06
N TRP A 214 8.32 -7.97 -1.21
CA TRP A 214 7.47 -9.16 -1.31
C TRP A 214 8.19 -10.39 -0.74
N VAL A 215 7.52 -11.12 0.13
CA VAL A 215 7.95 -12.44 0.62
C VAL A 215 6.97 -13.52 0.17
N SER A 216 7.33 -14.79 0.33
CA SER A 216 6.53 -15.91 -0.18
C SER A 216 5.28 -16.24 0.64
N ASN A 217 5.12 -15.63 1.82
CA ASN A 217 3.99 -15.89 2.71
C ASN A 217 2.67 -15.36 2.13
N VAL A 218 1.72 -16.26 1.90
CA VAL A 218 0.38 -15.96 1.41
C VAL A 218 -0.66 -16.40 2.42
N VAL A 219 -1.68 -15.58 2.59
CA VAL A 219 -2.85 -15.88 3.41
C VAL A 219 -4.08 -15.84 2.52
N PRO A 220 -4.80 -16.95 2.38
CA PRO A 220 -6.05 -16.96 1.65
C PRO A 220 -7.11 -16.19 2.43
N HIS A 221 -7.79 -15.29 1.74
CA HIS A 221 -8.93 -14.57 2.31
C HIS A 221 -10.05 -14.55 1.27
N HIS A 222 -11.07 -15.39 1.48
CA HIS A 222 -12.16 -15.66 0.52
C HIS A 222 -11.65 -16.07 -0.86
N ARG A 223 -11.93 -15.24 -1.88
CA ARG A 223 -11.54 -15.47 -3.28
C ARG A 223 -10.26 -14.74 -3.67
N VAL A 224 -9.59 -14.11 -2.72
CA VAL A 224 -8.38 -13.30 -2.93
C VAL A 224 -7.27 -13.82 -2.04
N GLN A 225 -6.08 -13.90 -2.57
CA GLN A 225 -4.90 -14.16 -1.76
C GLN A 225 -4.26 -12.83 -1.35
N PHE A 226 -3.86 -12.75 -0.10
CA PHE A 226 -3.05 -11.66 0.41
C PHE A 226 -1.63 -12.17 0.60
N GLN A 227 -0.68 -11.43 0.09
CA GLN A 227 0.74 -11.73 0.21
C GLN A 227 1.42 -10.74 1.15
N LEU A 228 2.32 -11.23 2.00
CA LEU A 228 3.03 -10.42 2.97
C LEU A 228 4.19 -9.67 2.29
N MET A 229 4.42 -8.47 2.75
CA MET A 229 5.61 -7.66 2.47
C MET A 229 6.35 -7.36 3.78
N LYS A 230 7.66 -7.27 3.73
CA LYS A 230 8.55 -6.98 4.85
C LYS A 230 9.35 -5.71 4.60
N GLY A 231 9.97 -5.18 5.64
CA GLY A 231 10.78 -3.97 5.58
C GLY A 231 9.95 -2.69 5.57
N ALA A 232 10.63 -1.57 5.27
CA ALA A 232 10.01 -0.26 5.13
C ALA A 232 10.46 0.41 3.84
N SER A 233 9.57 1.15 3.20
CA SER A 233 9.87 1.86 1.96
C SER A 233 10.33 3.29 2.22
N TRP A 234 10.84 3.94 1.18
CA TRP A 234 11.22 5.36 1.15
C TRP A 234 10.09 6.31 1.59
N PHE A 235 8.88 5.79 1.62
CA PHE A 235 7.68 6.56 1.97
C PHE A 235 7.37 6.55 3.48
N HIS A 236 7.85 5.55 4.23
CA HIS A 236 7.59 5.39 5.66
C HIS A 236 8.45 6.36 6.49
N GLU A 237 7.86 6.96 7.50
CA GLU A 237 8.51 7.87 8.46
C GLU A 237 8.35 7.40 9.91
N ASP A 238 7.45 6.46 10.14
CA ASP A 238 7.09 5.96 11.46
C ASP A 238 7.97 4.80 11.89
N PRO A 239 8.56 4.83 13.09
CA PRO A 239 9.33 3.70 13.63
C PRO A 239 8.58 2.38 13.60
N LEU A 240 7.25 2.40 13.67
CA LEU A 240 6.42 1.19 13.61
C LEU A 240 6.71 0.34 12.37
N SER A 241 6.90 0.97 11.21
CA SER A 241 7.14 0.31 9.94
C SER A 241 8.56 -0.25 9.79
N PHE A 242 9.53 0.25 10.56
CA PHE A 242 10.95 -0.13 10.44
C PHE A 242 11.35 -1.30 11.36
N ARG A 243 10.43 -1.85 12.14
CA ARG A 243 10.70 -3.02 13.01
C ARG A 243 11.00 -4.26 12.17
N THR A 244 11.90 -5.10 12.67
CA THR A 244 12.25 -6.37 12.00
C THR A 244 11.03 -7.26 11.81
N ALA A 245 10.14 -7.33 12.79
CA ALA A 245 8.91 -8.10 12.76
C ALA A 245 7.79 -7.43 11.95
N SER A 246 7.93 -6.15 11.56
CA SER A 246 6.88 -5.43 10.81
C SER A 246 6.51 -6.16 9.53
N GLY A 247 5.21 -6.28 9.30
CA GLY A 247 4.63 -6.84 8.09
C GLY A 247 3.49 -5.97 7.56
N CYS A 248 3.21 -6.12 6.27
CA CYS A 248 2.07 -5.49 5.63
C CYS A 248 1.53 -6.42 4.54
N TYR A 249 0.27 -6.82 4.63
CA TYR A 249 -0.38 -7.64 3.62
C TYR A 249 -1.01 -6.80 2.52
N ALA A 250 -0.80 -7.20 1.27
CA ALA A 250 -1.53 -6.67 0.13
C ALA A 250 -2.14 -7.81 -0.69
N TYR A 251 -3.25 -7.53 -1.39
CA TYR A 251 -3.87 -8.53 -2.27
C TYR A 251 -2.97 -8.85 -3.47
N GLU A 252 -3.14 -10.05 -4.03
CA GLU A 252 -2.50 -10.44 -5.29
C GLU A 252 -2.76 -9.40 -6.39
N GLY A 253 -1.78 -9.15 -7.23
CA GLY A 253 -1.85 -8.10 -8.25
C GLY A 253 -1.66 -6.67 -7.74
N TRP A 254 -1.50 -6.44 -6.44
CA TRP A 254 -1.12 -5.14 -5.90
C TRP A 254 0.21 -4.66 -6.47
N ARG A 255 0.25 -3.42 -6.94
CA ARG A 255 1.45 -2.75 -7.45
C ARG A 255 1.54 -1.35 -6.89
N SER A 256 2.73 -0.92 -6.49
CA SER A 256 2.93 0.46 -6.00
C SER A 256 4.34 0.95 -6.28
N ALA A 257 4.53 2.27 -6.25
CA ALA A 257 5.83 2.90 -6.42
C ALA A 257 6.80 2.68 -5.23
N PHE A 258 6.38 1.96 -4.19
CA PHE A 258 7.18 1.69 -3.00
C PHE A 258 7.28 0.19 -2.66
N THR A 259 6.84 -0.69 -3.56
CA THR A 259 6.98 -2.14 -3.41
C THR A 259 7.92 -2.71 -4.45
N GLY A 260 8.89 -3.48 -3.99
CA GLY A 260 9.86 -4.23 -4.77
C GLY A 260 10.08 -5.60 -4.15
N PHE A 261 11.24 -6.20 -4.32
CA PHE A 261 11.57 -7.51 -3.77
C PHE A 261 13.06 -7.81 -3.85
N ARG A 262 13.48 -8.85 -3.12
CA ARG A 262 14.77 -9.54 -3.29
C ARG A 262 14.56 -11.04 -3.31
N CYS A 263 15.58 -11.79 -3.74
CA CYS A 263 15.48 -13.23 -3.89
C CYS A 263 16.42 -13.97 -2.92
N VAL A 264 16.11 -15.25 -2.73
CA VAL A 264 16.96 -16.21 -2.02
C VAL A 264 17.29 -17.39 -2.92
N LEU A 265 18.46 -17.98 -2.67
CA LEU A 265 18.92 -19.22 -3.27
C LEU A 265 19.15 -20.26 -2.18
N GLU A 266 18.63 -21.45 -2.39
CA GLU A 266 18.83 -22.58 -1.48
C GLU A 266 20.28 -23.08 -1.55
N GLY A 267 20.81 -23.53 -0.44
CA GLY A 267 22.13 -24.13 -0.36
C GLY A 267 22.88 -23.73 0.91
N SER A 268 23.75 -24.60 1.36
CA SER A 268 24.61 -24.33 2.53
C SER A 268 25.82 -23.53 2.09
N PRO A 269 26.04 -22.32 2.65
CA PRO A 269 27.29 -21.61 2.47
C PRO A 269 28.44 -22.45 2.98
N THR A 270 29.38 -22.80 2.12
CA THR A 270 30.54 -23.63 2.46
C THR A 270 31.67 -22.85 3.13
N SER A 271 31.54 -21.53 3.30
CA SER A 271 32.52 -20.65 3.93
C SER A 271 31.87 -19.70 4.92
N SER A 272 32.62 -19.31 5.96
CA SER A 272 32.21 -18.28 6.92
C SER A 272 31.86 -16.98 6.19
N PRO A 273 30.82 -16.25 6.63
CA PRO A 273 30.41 -15.01 5.98
C PRO A 273 31.58 -14.04 5.94
N HIS A 274 31.87 -13.55 4.74
CA HIS A 274 32.79 -12.44 4.58
C HIS A 274 32.05 -11.19 5.08
N VAL A 275 32.34 -10.78 6.29
CA VAL A 275 31.85 -9.51 6.83
C VAL A 275 32.52 -8.40 6.02
N PRO A 276 31.79 -7.67 5.17
CA PRO A 276 32.38 -6.56 4.44
C PRO A 276 32.87 -5.53 5.45
N LYS A 277 34.14 -5.14 5.35
CA LYS A 277 34.67 -4.05 6.16
C LYS A 277 33.83 -2.81 5.88
N SER A 278 33.16 -2.30 6.92
CA SER A 278 32.39 -1.07 6.87
C SER A 278 33.20 0.03 6.17
N ARG A 279 32.70 0.53 5.04
CA ARG A 279 33.25 1.76 4.46
C ARG A 279 33.02 2.91 5.45
N PRO A 280 33.99 3.80 5.65
CA PRO A 280 33.83 4.95 6.54
C PRO A 280 32.62 5.78 6.10
N ARG A 281 31.77 6.11 7.05
CA ARG A 281 30.64 7.01 6.88
C ARG A 281 31.16 8.33 6.26
N GLN A 282 30.86 8.60 5.01
CA GLN A 282 31.02 9.94 4.47
C GLN A 282 29.91 10.81 5.07
N SER A 283 30.32 11.78 5.87
CA SER A 283 29.46 12.85 6.36
C SER A 283 29.01 13.69 5.16
N ILE A 284 27.76 13.56 4.78
CA ILE A 284 27.16 14.42 3.75
C ILE A 284 26.78 15.74 4.41
N SER A 285 27.49 16.81 4.07
CA SER A 285 27.12 18.16 4.43
C SER A 285 25.81 18.55 3.75
N ALA A 286 24.86 19.02 4.56
CA ALA A 286 23.57 19.50 4.10
C ALA A 286 23.74 20.90 3.48
N GLU A 287 23.77 21.00 2.18
CA GLU A 287 23.40 22.25 1.49
C GLU A 287 21.96 22.08 0.99
N ALA A 288 21.06 22.75 1.69
CA ALA A 288 19.66 22.85 1.32
C ALA A 288 19.54 23.84 0.14
N ALA A 289 19.27 23.30 -1.05
CA ALA A 289 18.77 24.11 -2.14
C ALA A 289 17.27 24.38 -1.91
N SER A 290 16.97 25.55 -1.34
CA SER A 290 15.63 26.11 -1.33
C SER A 290 15.30 26.60 -2.74
N SER A 291 14.55 25.79 -3.51
CA SER A 291 13.91 26.30 -4.72
C SER A 291 12.62 27.02 -4.31
N GLU A 292 12.64 28.33 -4.34
CA GLU A 292 11.45 29.18 -4.25
C GLU A 292 10.48 28.80 -5.39
N LEU A 293 9.33 28.23 -5.01
CA LEU A 293 8.19 28.04 -5.89
C LEU A 293 7.64 29.43 -6.25
N LYS A 294 7.72 29.81 -7.52
CA LYS A 294 7.06 31.01 -8.04
C LYS A 294 5.56 30.95 -7.78
N PRO A 295 4.92 32.05 -7.41
CA PRO A 295 3.48 32.09 -7.21
C PRO A 295 2.76 31.84 -8.53
N GLU A 296 2.07 30.71 -8.61
CA GLU A 296 1.16 30.41 -9.70
C GLU A 296 -0.18 31.14 -9.52
N ARG A 297 -0.88 31.33 -10.63
CA ARG A 297 -2.16 32.03 -10.84
C ARG A 297 -3.15 31.93 -9.67
N PRO A 298 -4.07 32.92 -9.55
CA PRO A 298 -5.09 32.90 -8.50
C PRO A 298 -5.89 31.58 -8.56
N PRO A 299 -6.16 31.00 -7.40
CA PRO A 299 -6.74 29.69 -7.32
C PRO A 299 -8.19 29.67 -7.84
N GLY A 300 -8.43 28.85 -8.86
CA GLY A 300 -9.77 28.56 -9.37
C GLY A 300 -10.49 27.49 -8.52
N PRO A 301 -11.80 27.28 -8.75
CA PRO A 301 -12.57 26.21 -8.14
C PRO A 301 -11.99 24.83 -8.51
N PRO A 302 -12.37 23.76 -7.77
CA PRO A 302 -12.05 22.40 -8.17
C PRO A 302 -12.57 22.09 -9.57
N MET A 303 -11.83 21.26 -10.29
CA MET A 303 -12.16 20.88 -11.68
C MET A 303 -12.40 19.37 -11.74
N LEU A 304 -13.55 18.98 -12.25
CA LEU A 304 -13.92 17.58 -12.47
C LEU A 304 -13.45 17.11 -13.84
N SER A 305 -12.94 15.88 -13.90
CA SER A 305 -12.67 15.18 -15.15
C SER A 305 -13.16 13.74 -15.02
N ALA A 306 -14.14 13.38 -15.82
CA ALA A 306 -14.64 12.02 -15.90
C ALA A 306 -13.81 11.23 -16.90
N THR A 307 -13.28 10.06 -16.50
CA THR A 307 -12.71 9.10 -17.43
C THR A 307 -13.83 8.54 -18.32
N GLY A 308 -13.63 8.49 -19.63
CA GLY A 308 -14.68 8.12 -20.59
C GLY A 308 -15.17 6.66 -20.47
N GLY A 309 -16.23 6.33 -21.20
CA GLY A 309 -16.83 4.99 -21.26
C GLY A 309 -17.70 4.64 -20.05
N SER A 310 -17.70 3.38 -19.64
CA SER A 310 -18.45 2.85 -18.47
C SER A 310 -17.78 3.11 -17.12
N SER A 311 -16.76 3.96 -17.07
CA SER A 311 -16.02 4.26 -15.85
C SER A 311 -16.80 5.22 -14.94
N ARG A 312 -16.91 4.86 -13.65
CA ARG A 312 -17.46 5.71 -12.58
C ARG A 312 -16.38 6.51 -11.84
N HIS A 313 -15.17 6.54 -12.39
CA HIS A 313 -14.06 7.27 -11.80
C HIS A 313 -14.09 8.73 -12.23
N LEU A 314 -13.96 9.61 -11.25
CA LEU A 314 -13.78 11.03 -11.42
C LEU A 314 -12.37 11.40 -10.94
N SER A 315 -11.63 12.15 -11.74
CA SER A 315 -10.42 12.82 -11.31
C SER A 315 -10.78 14.24 -10.89
N ILE A 316 -10.39 14.62 -9.68
CA ILE A 316 -10.67 15.95 -9.13
C ILE A 316 -9.34 16.68 -8.96
N ARG A 317 -9.15 17.78 -9.69
CA ARG A 317 -7.98 18.62 -9.59
C ARG A 317 -8.32 19.89 -8.82
N PHE A 318 -7.44 20.26 -7.90
CA PHE A 318 -7.56 21.47 -7.11
C PHE A 318 -6.41 22.40 -7.47
N PRO A 319 -6.64 23.45 -8.24
CA PRO A 319 -5.58 24.38 -8.67
C PRO A 319 -4.80 25.01 -7.51
N LYS A 320 -5.41 25.16 -6.33
CA LYS A 320 -4.77 25.64 -5.11
C LYS A 320 -3.68 24.69 -4.57
N PHE A 321 -3.74 23.40 -4.89
CA PHE A 321 -2.86 22.38 -4.34
C PHE A 321 -1.86 21.85 -5.34
N GLY A 322 -1.80 22.44 -6.53
CA GLY A 322 -0.87 22.06 -7.59
C GLY A 322 -1.56 21.47 -8.81
N SER A 323 -0.77 20.83 -9.66
CA SER A 323 -1.25 20.19 -10.91
C SER A 323 -1.86 18.80 -10.69
N GLU A 324 -1.69 18.25 -9.51
CA GLU A 324 -2.07 16.88 -9.19
C GLU A 324 -3.58 16.73 -8.96
N SER A 325 -4.07 15.53 -9.19
CA SER A 325 -5.48 15.20 -9.00
C SER A 325 -5.63 14.09 -7.98
N VAL A 326 -6.79 14.05 -7.34
CA VAL A 326 -7.25 12.92 -6.53
C VAL A 326 -8.35 12.17 -7.26
N ASN A 327 -8.44 10.87 -7.02
CA ASN A 327 -9.41 10.03 -7.69
C ASN A 327 -10.60 9.74 -6.77
N LEU A 328 -11.79 9.93 -7.29
CA LEU A 328 -13.05 9.57 -6.64
C LEU A 328 -13.71 8.44 -7.43
N THR A 329 -13.91 7.30 -6.77
CA THR A 329 -14.76 6.21 -7.28
C THR A 329 -16.07 6.25 -6.52
N ALA A 330 -17.15 6.63 -7.18
CA ALA A 330 -18.43 6.85 -6.52
C ALA A 330 -19.62 6.45 -7.43
N PRO A 331 -20.47 5.51 -6.98
CA PRO A 331 -20.27 4.64 -5.82
C PRO A 331 -19.18 3.60 -6.07
N GLU A 332 -18.47 3.20 -5.04
CA GLU A 332 -17.55 2.07 -5.09
C GLU A 332 -18.30 0.74 -4.95
N THR A 333 -19.23 0.70 -4.00
CA THR A 333 -20.09 -0.45 -3.72
C THR A 333 -21.54 0.00 -3.55
N ILE A 334 -22.48 -0.88 -3.90
CA ILE A 334 -23.91 -0.70 -3.66
C ILE A 334 -24.44 -1.97 -3.00
N LEU A 335 -25.10 -1.81 -1.86
CA LEU A 335 -25.88 -2.86 -1.22
C LEU A 335 -27.36 -2.47 -1.23
N TRP A 336 -28.21 -3.47 -1.49
CA TRP A 336 -29.66 -3.36 -1.41
C TRP A 336 -30.19 -4.43 -0.46
N ASN A 337 -30.84 -4.00 0.63
CA ASN A 337 -31.30 -4.89 1.70
C ASN A 337 -30.19 -5.83 2.24
N GLY A 338 -28.96 -5.31 2.34
CA GLY A 338 -27.78 -6.08 2.78
C GLY A 338 -27.12 -6.95 1.70
N SER A 339 -27.77 -7.16 0.57
CA SER A 339 -27.21 -7.95 -0.54
C SER A 339 -26.40 -7.04 -1.48
N SER A 340 -25.27 -7.55 -1.97
CA SER A 340 -24.43 -6.80 -2.91
C SER A 340 -25.09 -6.75 -4.29
N VAL A 341 -25.41 -5.53 -4.74
CA VAL A 341 -25.90 -5.22 -6.09
C VAL A 341 -24.73 -4.88 -7.00
N MET A 342 -23.72 -4.22 -6.45
CA MET A 342 -22.49 -3.86 -7.17
C MET A 342 -21.31 -3.82 -6.20
N THR A 343 -20.19 -4.40 -6.64
CA THR A 343 -18.90 -4.32 -5.95
C THR A 343 -17.91 -3.45 -6.70
N TRP A 344 -16.83 -3.08 -6.06
CA TRP A 344 -15.74 -2.29 -6.66
C TRP A 344 -15.09 -2.96 -7.89
N ARG A 345 -15.21 -4.30 -8.03
CA ARG A 345 -14.67 -5.08 -9.16
C ARG A 345 -15.56 -5.11 -10.38
N GLN A 346 -16.81 -4.70 -10.25
CA GLN A 346 -17.77 -4.74 -11.36
C GLN A 346 -17.74 -3.43 -12.14
N THR A 347 -17.88 -3.55 -13.44
CA THR A 347 -18.08 -2.40 -14.34
C THR A 347 -19.57 -2.31 -14.66
N PRO A 348 -20.32 -1.44 -13.98
CA PRO A 348 -21.75 -1.29 -14.24
C PRO A 348 -22.02 -0.55 -15.55
N ASP A 349 -23.22 -0.72 -16.07
CA ASP A 349 -23.71 0.12 -17.17
C ASP A 349 -23.96 1.54 -16.66
N ILE A 350 -23.17 2.48 -17.14
CA ILE A 350 -23.23 3.89 -16.77
C ILE A 350 -23.66 4.70 -18.00
N THR A 351 -24.72 5.47 -17.83
CA THR A 351 -25.15 6.45 -18.84
C THR A 351 -24.79 7.85 -18.35
N TRP A 352 -23.74 8.42 -18.92
CA TRP A 352 -23.35 9.79 -18.66
C TRP A 352 -24.29 10.77 -19.38
N THR A 353 -24.84 11.73 -18.63
CA THR A 353 -25.69 12.79 -19.16
C THR A 353 -24.99 14.15 -19.21
N GLU A 354 -23.99 14.36 -18.33
CA GLU A 354 -23.17 15.57 -18.31
C GLU A 354 -21.74 15.27 -17.85
N ARG A 355 -20.76 15.91 -18.49
CA ARG A 355 -19.33 15.81 -18.13
C ARG A 355 -18.65 17.14 -18.42
N THR A 356 -18.73 18.07 -17.50
CA THR A 356 -18.04 19.36 -17.54
C THR A 356 -17.01 19.44 -16.40
N ALA A 357 -16.17 20.47 -16.39
CA ALA A 357 -15.26 20.72 -15.29
C ALA A 357 -15.96 21.10 -13.98
N GLU A 358 -17.19 21.55 -14.06
CA GLU A 358 -17.99 22.05 -12.94
C GLU A 358 -19.05 21.06 -12.49
N ARG A 359 -19.50 20.19 -13.39
CA ARG A 359 -20.58 19.25 -13.10
C ARG A 359 -20.43 17.95 -13.89
N ALA A 360 -20.65 16.84 -13.18
CA ALA A 360 -20.66 15.50 -13.77
C ALA A 360 -21.92 14.76 -13.32
N VAL A 361 -22.66 14.16 -14.27
CA VAL A 361 -23.93 13.49 -13.98
C VAL A 361 -24.01 12.17 -14.74
N TYR A 362 -24.42 11.11 -14.05
CA TYR A 362 -24.70 9.83 -14.69
C TYR A 362 -25.81 9.04 -14.01
N GLU A 363 -26.33 8.06 -14.71
CA GLU A 363 -27.30 7.08 -14.20
C GLU A 363 -26.77 5.66 -14.28
N MET A 364 -27.18 4.85 -13.27
CA MET A 364 -27.03 3.40 -13.24
C MET A 364 -28.40 2.77 -13.03
N ARG A 365 -28.63 1.62 -13.65
CA ARG A 365 -29.87 0.84 -13.50
C ARG A 365 -29.57 -0.58 -13.07
N PHE A 366 -30.30 -1.00 -12.07
CA PHE A 366 -30.31 -2.37 -11.56
C PHE A 366 -31.76 -2.87 -11.52
N PRO A 367 -32.00 -4.17 -11.39
CA PRO A 367 -33.37 -4.70 -11.33
C PRO A 367 -34.21 -4.07 -10.21
N GLU A 368 -33.59 -3.79 -9.06
CA GLU A 368 -34.28 -3.33 -7.85
C GLU A 368 -34.30 -1.81 -7.70
N LEU A 369 -33.33 -1.13 -8.32
CA LEU A 369 -33.11 0.30 -8.11
C LEU A 369 -32.57 1.03 -9.34
N ARG A 370 -32.82 2.34 -9.38
CA ARG A 370 -32.12 3.27 -10.28
C ARG A 370 -31.37 4.29 -9.44
N LEU A 371 -30.08 4.46 -9.73
CA LEU A 371 -29.24 5.46 -9.10
C LEU A 371 -28.98 6.60 -10.08
N HIS A 372 -29.30 7.82 -9.67
CA HIS A 372 -28.85 9.05 -10.30
C HIS A 372 -27.73 9.64 -9.44
N ALA A 373 -26.55 9.84 -10.05
CA ALA A 373 -25.36 10.37 -9.39
C ALA A 373 -25.01 11.73 -10.00
N GLU A 374 -24.86 12.73 -9.14
CA GLU A 374 -24.52 14.10 -9.49
C GLU A 374 -23.32 14.56 -8.68
N PHE A 375 -22.37 15.22 -9.33
CA PHE A 375 -21.18 15.81 -8.72
C PHE A 375 -21.10 17.26 -9.18
N ILE A 376 -20.97 18.19 -8.22
CA ILE A 376 -20.95 19.63 -8.45
C ILE A 376 -19.71 20.22 -7.80
N ALA A 377 -18.87 20.90 -8.59
CA ALA A 377 -17.71 21.63 -8.09
C ALA A 377 -18.15 23.01 -7.56
N HIS A 378 -17.74 23.31 -6.36
CA HIS A 378 -17.93 24.61 -5.68
C HIS A 378 -16.56 25.27 -5.44
N GLY A 379 -16.53 26.39 -4.73
CA GLY A 379 -15.30 27.15 -4.51
C GLY A 379 -14.14 26.38 -3.84
N ASP A 380 -14.43 25.58 -2.83
CA ASP A 380 -13.46 24.81 -2.04
C ASP A 380 -13.90 23.38 -1.73
N PHE A 381 -14.97 22.89 -2.37
CA PHE A 381 -15.44 21.53 -2.21
C PHE A 381 -16.11 20.99 -3.48
N VAL A 382 -16.24 19.67 -3.55
CA VAL A 382 -17.11 18.98 -4.49
C VAL A 382 -18.26 18.36 -3.72
N GLU A 383 -19.47 18.57 -4.19
CA GLU A 383 -20.69 17.97 -3.67
C GLU A 383 -21.07 16.74 -4.50
N GLN A 384 -21.29 15.61 -3.84
CA GLN A 384 -21.86 14.39 -4.41
C GLN A 384 -23.28 14.25 -3.91
N ARG A 385 -24.21 14.03 -4.82
CA ARG A 385 -25.60 13.69 -4.54
C ARG A 385 -25.96 12.38 -5.22
N PHE A 386 -26.47 11.45 -4.44
CA PHE A 386 -27.09 10.24 -4.96
C PHE A 386 -28.59 10.30 -4.71
N ALA A 387 -29.35 10.06 -5.77
CA ALA A 387 -30.78 9.91 -5.70
C ALA A 387 -31.14 8.49 -6.15
N VAL A 388 -31.69 7.71 -5.23
CA VAL A 388 -32.00 6.29 -5.41
C VAL A 388 -33.49 6.11 -5.52
N ALA A 389 -33.97 5.66 -6.66
CA ALA A 389 -35.35 5.28 -6.87
C ALA A 389 -35.52 3.79 -6.60
N ASN A 390 -36.39 3.43 -5.68
CA ASN A 390 -36.79 2.04 -5.41
C ASN A 390 -37.75 1.58 -6.50
N LEU A 391 -37.37 0.57 -7.27
CA LEU A 391 -38.17 -0.03 -8.34
C LEU A 391 -39.00 -1.24 -7.88
N THR A 392 -38.90 -1.61 -6.62
CA THR A 392 -39.64 -2.75 -6.05
C THR A 392 -40.93 -2.28 -5.37
N GLU A 393 -41.81 -3.23 -5.06
CA GLU A 393 -43.08 -2.97 -4.36
C GLU A 393 -42.91 -2.89 -2.83
N LYS A 394 -41.72 -3.16 -2.30
CA LYS A 394 -41.41 -3.17 -0.86
C LYS A 394 -40.42 -2.08 -0.51
N PRO A 395 -40.46 -1.54 0.71
CA PRO A 395 -39.40 -0.66 1.20
C PRO A 395 -38.04 -1.38 1.11
N GLY A 396 -37.00 -0.64 0.73
CA GLY A 396 -35.66 -1.16 0.61
C GLY A 396 -34.64 -0.29 1.31
N THR A 397 -33.59 -0.90 1.80
CA THR A 397 -32.43 -0.22 2.40
C THR A 397 -31.32 -0.15 1.38
N PHE A 398 -30.94 1.06 1.00
CA PHE A 398 -29.80 1.33 0.13
C PHE A 398 -28.60 1.72 0.97
N ARG A 399 -27.48 1.04 0.76
CA ARG A 399 -26.19 1.42 1.34
C ARG A 399 -25.18 1.58 0.22
N THR A 400 -24.36 2.61 0.30
CA THR A 400 -23.30 2.90 -0.67
C THR A 400 -22.05 3.38 0.00
N SER A 401 -20.92 3.06 -0.62
CA SER A 401 -19.59 3.56 -0.29
C SER A 401 -19.03 4.36 -1.46
N SER A 402 -18.31 5.43 -1.16
CA SER A 402 -17.51 6.18 -2.13
C SER A 402 -16.06 6.15 -1.70
N CYS A 403 -15.16 5.75 -2.62
CA CYS A 403 -13.72 5.73 -2.37
C CYS A 403 -13.09 7.04 -2.85
N PHE A 404 -12.59 7.82 -1.93
CA PHE A 404 -11.83 9.02 -2.20
C PHE A 404 -10.34 8.70 -2.02
N ASN A 405 -9.67 8.39 -3.13
CA ASN A 405 -8.33 7.84 -3.15
C ASN A 405 -7.28 8.95 -3.28
N LEU A 406 -6.44 9.10 -2.26
CA LEU A 406 -5.40 10.11 -2.16
C LEU A 406 -4.01 9.59 -2.56
N GLN A 407 -3.91 8.34 -3.01
CA GLN A 407 -2.64 7.72 -3.38
C GLN A 407 -1.88 8.51 -4.47
N GLY A 408 -2.60 9.16 -5.38
CA GLY A 408 -2.01 9.99 -6.43
C GLY A 408 -1.51 11.36 -5.95
N HIS A 409 -1.68 11.73 -4.67
CA HIS A 409 -1.33 13.04 -4.15
C HIS A 409 -0.31 12.96 -3.02
N PRO A 410 0.99 13.14 -3.28
CA PRO A 410 2.08 12.86 -2.33
C PRO A 410 1.97 13.67 -1.03
N MET A 411 1.38 14.86 -1.08
CA MET A 411 1.19 15.71 0.08
C MET A 411 0.19 15.13 1.10
N PHE A 412 -0.80 14.36 0.64
CA PHE A 412 -1.89 13.82 1.46
C PHE A 412 -1.84 12.30 1.65
N TYR A 413 -0.92 11.62 0.99
CA TYR A 413 -0.74 10.19 1.24
C TYR A 413 -0.23 9.94 2.66
N ASP A 414 -0.92 9.07 3.41
CA ASP A 414 -0.69 8.82 4.85
C ASP A 414 -0.94 7.35 5.19
N CYS A 415 -0.07 6.46 4.69
CA CYS A 415 -0.17 5.02 4.96
C CYS A 415 -0.04 4.68 6.45
N GLU A 416 0.56 5.55 7.23
CA GLU A 416 0.75 5.38 8.67
C GLU A 416 -0.42 5.93 9.50
N GLN A 417 -1.42 6.54 8.85
CA GLN A 417 -2.64 7.10 9.45
C GLN A 417 -2.37 8.05 10.63
N ARG A 418 -1.24 8.78 10.59
CA ARG A 418 -0.84 9.77 11.60
C ARG A 418 -1.51 11.12 11.41
N ARG A 419 -1.78 11.45 10.16
CA ARG A 419 -2.35 12.72 9.70
C ARG A 419 -3.78 12.56 9.20
N THR A 420 -4.30 11.34 9.25
CA THR A 420 -5.69 11.01 8.97
C THR A 420 -6.49 11.03 10.26
N TYR A 421 -7.54 11.81 10.28
CA TYR A 421 -8.36 12.06 11.47
C TYR A 421 -9.81 11.72 11.18
N ALA A 422 -10.50 11.21 12.20
CA ALA A 422 -11.94 11.10 12.19
C ALA A 422 -12.56 11.96 13.29
N LEU A 423 -13.70 12.55 12.99
CA LEU A 423 -14.51 13.25 13.98
C LEU A 423 -15.27 12.22 14.82
N THR A 424 -15.08 12.28 16.12
CA THR A 424 -15.78 11.44 17.09
C THR A 424 -17.11 12.07 17.52
N ALA A 425 -17.98 11.27 18.13
CA ALA A 425 -19.31 11.71 18.58
C ALA A 425 -19.25 12.85 19.63
N ASP A 426 -18.17 12.94 20.39
CA ASP A 426 -17.93 14.04 21.36
C ASP A 426 -17.37 15.31 20.67
N GLY A 427 -17.28 15.33 19.35
CA GLY A 427 -16.88 16.49 18.56
C GLY A 427 -15.38 16.73 18.47
N LYS A 428 -14.56 15.73 18.78
CA LYS A 428 -13.10 15.80 18.68
C LYS A 428 -12.56 15.07 17.48
N PHE A 429 -11.48 15.58 16.91
CA PHE A 429 -10.71 14.84 15.92
C PHE A 429 -9.70 13.91 16.59
N VAL A 430 -9.75 12.64 16.22
CA VAL A 430 -8.84 11.61 16.71
C VAL A 430 -8.06 11.03 15.54
N PRO A 431 -6.71 10.93 15.63
CA PRO A 431 -5.91 10.28 14.59
C PRO A 431 -6.35 8.84 14.39
N MET A 432 -6.49 8.42 13.14
CA MET A 432 -6.93 7.07 12.79
C MET A 432 -6.00 5.99 13.34
N ARG A 433 -4.70 6.28 13.50
CA ARG A 433 -3.74 5.33 14.09
C ARG A 433 -3.99 4.99 15.56
N ARG A 434 -4.70 5.83 16.31
CA ARG A 434 -5.14 5.54 17.69
C ARG A 434 -6.36 4.64 17.75
N LEU A 435 -6.90 4.35 16.59
CA LEU A 435 -8.09 3.58 16.41
C LEU A 435 -7.71 2.19 15.95
N SER A 436 -8.51 1.21 16.30
CA SER A 436 -8.28 -0.16 15.88
C SER A 436 -8.42 -0.30 14.37
N ARG A 437 -7.66 -1.21 13.75
CA ARG A 437 -7.79 -1.55 12.33
C ARG A 437 -7.99 -3.04 12.16
N GLY A 438 -8.71 -3.44 11.11
CA GLY A 438 -8.80 -4.81 10.65
C GLY A 438 -8.07 -4.98 9.31
N GLY A 439 -7.08 -5.86 9.26
CA GLY A 439 -6.28 -6.04 8.03
C GLY A 439 -5.73 -4.72 7.49
N ASN A 440 -5.87 -4.50 6.19
CA ASN A 440 -5.42 -3.28 5.52
C ASN A 440 -6.40 -2.10 5.60
N CYS A 441 -7.52 -2.25 6.28
CA CYS A 441 -8.59 -1.27 6.30
C CYS A 441 -8.99 -0.96 7.74
N VAL A 442 -9.05 0.32 8.08
CA VAL A 442 -9.68 0.80 9.32
C VAL A 442 -11.11 1.14 8.97
N ARG A 443 -12.03 0.49 9.64
CA ARG A 443 -13.46 0.75 9.48
C ARG A 443 -14.06 1.23 10.80
N TRP A 444 -14.86 2.25 10.68
CA TRP A 444 -15.63 2.80 11.77
C TRP A 444 -17.10 2.71 11.52
N ILE A 445 -17.76 2.19 12.53
CA ILE A 445 -19.19 2.29 12.65
C ILE A 445 -19.39 2.82 14.06
N THR A 446 -20.07 3.93 14.21
CA THR A 446 -20.22 4.58 15.50
C THR A 446 -21.62 4.42 16.03
N GLY A 447 -21.75 4.17 17.32
CA GLY A 447 -22.97 4.10 18.06
C GLY A 447 -22.77 3.56 19.46
N PRO A 448 -23.81 3.63 20.34
CA PRO A 448 -23.63 3.49 21.76
C PRO A 448 -23.35 2.08 22.28
N SER A 449 -23.62 1.02 21.54
CA SER A 449 -23.60 -0.36 22.07
C SER A 449 -22.53 -1.27 21.50
N GLY A 450 -21.73 -0.81 20.56
CA GLY A 450 -20.73 -1.68 19.96
C GLY A 450 -21.26 -2.60 18.89
N GLU A 451 -22.49 -2.48 18.55
CA GLU A 451 -23.11 -3.19 17.44
C GLU A 451 -22.98 -2.39 16.15
N GLU A 452 -23.20 -3.01 14.99
CA GLU A 452 -23.25 -2.29 13.72
C GLU A 452 -24.20 -1.10 13.82
N LEU A 453 -23.64 0.09 13.87
CA LEU A 453 -24.38 1.28 14.28
C LEU A 453 -24.51 2.24 13.14
N GLY A 454 -25.32 1.84 12.23
CA GLY A 454 -25.81 2.72 11.22
C GLY A 454 -26.83 3.76 11.69
N GLU A 455 -27.47 3.56 12.83
CA GLU A 455 -28.72 4.25 13.13
C GLU A 455 -28.57 5.52 14.00
N ASP A 456 -27.52 5.64 14.81
CA ASP A 456 -27.37 6.73 15.78
C ASP A 456 -26.38 7.83 15.40
N LEU A 457 -25.55 7.63 14.38
CA LEU A 457 -24.69 8.69 13.85
C LEU A 457 -25.48 9.62 12.97
N GLN A 458 -25.49 10.88 13.37
CA GLN A 458 -26.06 11.94 12.56
C GLN A 458 -25.06 12.56 11.58
N CYS A 459 -23.77 12.24 11.69
CA CYS A 459 -22.74 12.73 10.77
C CYS A 459 -21.47 11.90 10.84
N VAL A 460 -20.71 11.93 9.76
CA VAL A 460 -19.33 11.42 9.66
C VAL A 460 -18.44 12.45 9.00
N LEU A 461 -17.20 12.56 9.45
CA LEU A 461 -16.20 13.44 8.86
C LEU A 461 -14.83 12.82 9.02
N LEU A 462 -14.17 12.61 7.89
CA LEU A 462 -12.77 12.17 7.78
C LEU A 462 -11.92 13.26 7.16
N ALA A 463 -10.70 13.43 7.62
CA ALA A 463 -9.76 14.38 7.07
C ALA A 463 -8.35 13.83 7.02
N VAL A 464 -7.59 14.18 5.98
CA VAL A 464 -6.13 14.03 5.94
C VAL A 464 -5.51 15.41 5.91
N VAL A 465 -4.64 15.66 6.87
CA VAL A 465 -3.82 16.88 6.93
C VAL A 465 -2.58 16.67 6.08
N SER A 466 -2.21 17.66 5.29
CA SER A 466 -1.01 17.64 4.45
C SER A 466 0.27 17.50 5.29
N ARG A 467 1.36 17.08 4.65
CA ARG A 467 2.67 16.93 5.31
C ARG A 467 3.19 18.22 5.92
N ASP A 468 2.88 19.38 5.32
CA ASP A 468 3.26 20.71 5.83
C ASP A 468 2.31 21.24 6.92
N GLY A 469 1.24 20.51 7.23
CA GLY A 469 0.26 20.86 8.26
C GLY A 469 -0.67 22.03 7.91
N ARG A 470 -0.60 22.57 6.70
CA ARG A 470 -1.29 23.80 6.30
C ARG A 470 -2.54 23.60 5.47
N ARG A 471 -2.70 22.41 4.94
CA ARG A 471 -3.78 22.05 4.02
C ARG A 471 -4.43 20.77 4.46
N MET A 472 -5.67 20.57 4.06
CA MET A 472 -6.37 19.33 4.33
C MET A 472 -7.33 18.95 3.22
N ILE A 473 -7.48 17.66 3.05
CA ILE A 473 -8.52 17.04 2.24
C ILE A 473 -9.46 16.31 3.18
N ALA A 474 -10.75 16.49 3.00
CA ALA A 474 -11.72 15.86 3.88
C ALA A 474 -12.95 15.39 3.13
N THR A 475 -13.65 14.41 3.68
CA THR A 475 -14.97 13.99 3.22
C THR A 475 -15.90 13.80 4.40
N GLY A 476 -17.17 14.19 4.21
CA GLY A 476 -18.15 14.08 5.27
C GLY A 476 -19.58 14.06 4.76
N GLN A 477 -20.45 13.55 5.62
CA GLN A 477 -21.88 13.42 5.42
C GLN A 477 -22.62 13.68 6.71
N ALA A 478 -23.85 14.16 6.61
CA ALA A 478 -24.80 14.25 7.72
C ALA A 478 -26.23 14.14 7.20
N GLY A 479 -27.15 13.64 8.03
CA GLY A 479 -28.55 13.53 7.68
C GLY A 479 -29.36 12.78 8.74
N GLU A 480 -30.67 13.00 8.77
CA GLU A 480 -31.60 12.28 9.64
C GLU A 480 -32.00 10.94 9.01
N GLY A 481 -32.08 9.89 9.83
CA GLY A 481 -32.55 8.55 9.41
C GLY A 481 -31.56 7.81 8.50
N THR A 482 -30.31 8.26 8.43
CA THR A 482 -29.23 7.61 7.70
C THR A 482 -28.23 7.00 8.66
N GLY A 483 -27.82 5.76 8.40
CA GLY A 483 -26.66 5.17 9.05
C GLY A 483 -25.39 5.57 8.31
N PHE A 484 -24.33 5.86 9.06
CA PHE A 484 -23.03 6.19 8.50
C PHE A 484 -21.94 5.27 9.01
N SER A 485 -20.99 4.99 8.17
CA SER A 485 -19.73 4.38 8.57
C SER A 485 -18.55 5.02 7.84
N VAL A 486 -17.36 4.87 8.40
CA VAL A 486 -16.13 5.37 7.82
C VAL A 486 -15.10 4.28 7.74
N ALA A 487 -14.30 4.30 6.69
CA ALA A 487 -13.16 3.44 6.56
C ALA A 487 -12.02 4.20 5.88
N THR A 488 -10.80 3.77 6.12
CA THR A 488 -9.62 4.21 5.40
C THR A 488 -8.72 3.03 5.17
N ASN A 489 -7.91 3.08 4.13
CA ASN A 489 -6.98 2.04 3.79
C ASN A 489 -5.56 2.55 3.93
N THR A 490 -4.71 1.80 4.63
CA THR A 490 -3.32 2.18 4.88
C THR A 490 -2.45 2.14 3.63
N LEU A 491 -2.78 1.29 2.67
CA LEU A 491 -2.01 1.17 1.41
C LEU A 491 -2.33 2.29 0.43
N PHE A 492 -3.56 2.82 0.46
CA PHE A 492 -4.02 3.80 -0.53
C PHE A 492 -4.25 5.19 0.04
N THR A 493 -4.33 5.31 1.35
CA THR A 493 -4.88 6.50 2.01
C THR A 493 -6.19 6.89 1.35
N CYS A 494 -7.12 5.97 1.21
CA CYS A 494 -8.45 6.30 0.74
C CYS A 494 -9.37 6.59 1.91
N LEU A 495 -10.22 7.60 1.73
CA LEU A 495 -11.26 7.96 2.67
C LEU A 495 -12.59 7.42 2.17
N HIS A 496 -13.22 6.58 2.98
CA HIS A 496 -14.55 6.06 2.70
C HIS A 496 -15.51 6.59 3.74
N THR A 497 -16.61 7.14 3.27
CA THR A 497 -17.76 7.45 4.10
C THR A 497 -18.97 6.78 3.48
N ASP A 498 -19.50 5.79 4.18
CA ASP A 498 -20.67 5.04 3.73
C ASP A 498 -21.93 5.71 4.22
N SER A 499 -22.99 5.64 3.43
CA SER A 499 -24.33 6.10 3.84
C SER A 499 -25.36 5.00 3.61
N THR A 500 -26.32 4.93 4.53
CA THR A 500 -27.45 4.01 4.45
C THR A 500 -28.74 4.81 4.50
N VAL A 501 -29.63 4.65 3.54
CA VAL A 501 -30.93 5.32 3.48
C VAL A 501 -32.05 4.34 3.19
N GLN A 502 -33.24 4.62 3.70
CA GLN A 502 -34.47 3.88 3.41
C GLN A 502 -35.17 4.47 2.20
N ALA A 503 -35.47 3.63 1.23
CA ALA A 503 -36.22 4.00 0.02
C ALA A 503 -37.57 3.30 -0.01
N ALA A 504 -38.65 4.09 0.12
CA ALA A 504 -40.02 3.57 -0.02
C ALA A 504 -40.34 3.19 -1.45
N PRO A 505 -41.27 2.24 -1.72
CA PRO A 505 -41.67 1.86 -3.07
C PRO A 505 -42.10 3.04 -3.92
N GLY A 506 -41.59 3.12 -5.13
CA GLY A 506 -41.89 4.20 -6.08
C GLY A 506 -41.44 5.60 -5.63
N ARG A 507 -40.69 5.69 -4.51
CA ARG A 507 -40.14 6.94 -4.01
C ARG A 507 -38.63 7.00 -4.19
N GLN A 508 -38.11 8.22 -4.13
CA GLN A 508 -36.68 8.51 -4.21
C GLN A 508 -36.13 8.85 -2.83
N ALA A 509 -35.00 8.24 -2.47
CA ALA A 509 -34.20 8.61 -1.33
C ALA A 509 -32.92 9.29 -1.81
N THR A 510 -32.38 10.21 -1.00
CA THR A 510 -31.17 10.96 -1.38
C THR A 510 -30.12 10.90 -0.31
N THR A 511 -28.85 10.88 -0.75
CA THR A 511 -27.67 11.09 0.12
C THR A 511 -26.89 12.30 -0.38
N ARG A 512 -26.23 12.99 0.54
CA ARG A 512 -25.38 14.14 0.25
C ARG A 512 -24.03 13.95 0.93
N GLN A 513 -22.95 13.99 0.16
CA GLN A 513 -21.58 13.88 0.64
C GLN A 513 -20.76 15.04 0.09
N LEU A 514 -19.86 15.59 0.90
CA LEU A 514 -18.97 16.67 0.51
C LEU A 514 -17.51 16.23 0.59
N PHE A 515 -16.72 16.72 -0.35
CA PHE A 515 -15.26 16.54 -0.42
C PHE A 515 -14.62 17.92 -0.39
N TRP A 516 -13.99 18.27 0.74
CA TRP A 516 -13.36 19.58 0.95
C TRP A 516 -11.87 19.56 0.62
N PHE A 517 -11.40 20.75 0.24
CA PHE A 517 -10.00 21.05 -0.06
C PHE A 517 -9.70 22.41 0.58
N LEU A 518 -9.18 22.38 1.79
CA LEU A 518 -9.09 23.56 2.64
C LEU A 518 -7.63 23.88 2.99
N GLU A 519 -7.33 25.18 3.07
CA GLU A 519 -6.21 25.72 3.83
C GLU A 519 -6.69 26.01 5.23
N GLY A 520 -5.89 25.70 6.26
CA GLY A 520 -6.24 25.90 7.65
C GLY A 520 -6.01 24.67 8.52
N ASP A 521 -6.75 24.57 9.61
CA ASP A 521 -6.67 23.49 10.58
C ASP A 521 -8.00 22.69 10.70
N LEU A 522 -7.98 21.64 11.53
CA LEU A 522 -9.17 20.79 11.75
C LEU A 522 -10.35 21.56 12.35
N ASN A 523 -10.13 22.68 13.05
CA ASN A 523 -11.21 23.52 13.58
C ASN A 523 -11.85 24.33 12.45
N ASP A 524 -11.06 24.74 11.46
CA ASP A 524 -11.58 25.38 10.24
C ASP A 524 -12.49 24.42 9.49
N LEU A 525 -12.04 23.17 9.31
CA LEU A 525 -12.85 22.13 8.71
C LEU A 525 -14.15 21.88 9.48
N LEU A 526 -14.08 21.80 10.81
CA LEU A 526 -15.26 21.57 11.64
C LEU A 526 -16.26 22.73 11.52
N ARG A 527 -15.79 23.98 11.44
CA ARG A 527 -16.64 25.15 11.20
C ARG A 527 -17.35 25.05 9.84
N ARG A 528 -16.59 24.69 8.78
CA ARG A 528 -17.15 24.50 7.42
C ARG A 528 -18.16 23.36 7.39
N PHE A 529 -17.84 22.24 8.00
CA PHE A 529 -18.76 21.10 8.10
C PHE A 529 -20.08 21.50 8.78
N ARG A 530 -20.02 22.23 9.90
CA ARG A 530 -21.21 22.72 10.61
C ARG A 530 -22.02 23.76 9.84
N GLN A 531 -21.41 24.52 8.94
CA GLN A 531 -22.11 25.44 8.05
C GLN A 531 -22.93 24.69 7.00
N GLU A 532 -22.36 23.63 6.43
CA GLU A 532 -22.99 22.84 5.38
C GLU A 532 -24.01 21.81 5.89
N PHE A 533 -23.67 21.17 6.96
CA PHE A 533 -24.51 20.20 7.64
C PHE A 533 -24.80 20.74 9.03
N LYS A 534 -25.98 21.21 9.27
CA LYS A 534 -26.43 21.66 10.61
C LYS A 534 -26.67 20.42 11.50
N PRO A 535 -25.64 19.80 12.09
CA PRO A 535 -25.81 18.60 12.89
C PRO A 535 -26.67 18.97 14.11
N ARG A 536 -27.75 18.26 14.32
CA ARG A 536 -28.50 18.34 15.58
C ARG A 536 -27.64 17.65 16.63
N ALA A 537 -27.59 18.26 17.83
CA ALA A 537 -26.96 17.60 18.97
C ALA A 537 -27.65 16.25 19.20
N ALA A 538 -26.90 15.16 19.14
CA ALA A 538 -27.44 13.86 19.47
C ALA A 538 -27.90 13.85 20.91
N LYS A 539 -29.17 13.59 21.14
CA LYS A 539 -29.69 13.37 22.46
C LYS A 539 -29.16 12.02 22.94
N ASN A 540 -28.32 12.03 23.99
CA ASN A 540 -27.81 10.84 24.69
C ASN A 540 -26.77 9.96 24.00
N ILE A 541 -25.70 10.52 23.42
CA ILE A 541 -24.52 9.73 23.14
C ILE A 541 -23.67 9.65 24.42
N GLN A 542 -23.85 8.61 25.22
CA GLN A 542 -23.07 8.41 26.44
C GLN A 542 -21.68 7.81 26.16
N HIS A 543 -21.50 7.09 25.06
CA HIS A 543 -20.21 6.52 24.67
C HIS A 543 -20.17 6.34 23.14
N GLY A 544 -19.19 6.93 22.49
CA GLY A 544 -18.84 6.58 21.11
C GLY A 544 -17.89 5.39 21.13
N TYR A 545 -18.21 4.33 20.40
CA TYR A 545 -17.34 3.16 20.28
C TYR A 545 -16.80 3.02 18.87
N LEU A 546 -15.57 2.63 18.84
CA LEU A 546 -14.81 2.32 17.64
C LEU A 546 -14.89 0.82 17.41
N PHE A 547 -15.23 0.42 16.20
CA PHE A 547 -15.22 -0.98 15.82
C PHE A 547 -14.26 -1.24 14.68
N VAL A 548 -13.51 -2.31 14.84
CA VAL A 548 -12.65 -2.89 13.84
C VAL A 548 -13.38 -4.10 13.29
N PHE A 549 -13.43 -4.20 11.99
CA PHE A 549 -13.85 -5.42 11.32
C PHE A 549 -12.61 -6.16 10.88
N ASP A 550 -12.45 -7.40 11.34
CA ASP A 550 -11.37 -8.30 10.93
C ASP A 550 -11.54 -8.81 9.50
N SER A 551 -12.62 -8.44 8.82
CA SER A 551 -12.91 -8.88 7.47
C SER A 551 -13.55 -7.79 6.63
N VAL A 552 -13.29 -7.81 5.35
CA VAL A 552 -14.11 -7.09 4.38
C VAL A 552 -15.56 -7.49 4.62
N PRO A 553 -16.53 -6.56 4.76
CA PRO A 553 -17.92 -6.94 4.99
C PRO A 553 -18.41 -7.75 3.80
N GLY A 554 -18.84 -8.93 4.06
CA GLY A 554 -19.30 -9.88 3.09
C GLY A 554 -19.40 -11.28 3.66
N ASP A 555 -18.87 -11.52 4.85
CA ASP A 555 -18.60 -12.84 5.38
C ASP A 555 -19.47 -13.32 6.51
N LYS A 556 -20.58 -12.72 6.75
CA LYS A 556 -21.69 -13.51 7.29
C LYS A 556 -22.42 -14.11 6.10
N GLN A 557 -22.07 -15.37 5.86
CA GLN A 557 -22.84 -16.37 5.13
C GLN A 557 -24.03 -15.80 4.36
N LEU A 558 -23.82 -15.62 3.08
CA LEU A 558 -24.87 -15.81 2.11
C LEU A 558 -24.87 -17.32 1.84
N ASP A 559 -25.56 -18.08 2.68
CA ASP A 559 -26.15 -19.36 2.29
C ASP A 559 -27.35 -19.08 1.38
#